data_a9c47499160e10472e222688891eeb71
#
_entry.id   a9c47499160e10472e222688891eeb71
#
_cell.length_a   1.000
_cell.length_b   1.000
_cell.length_c   1.000
_cell.angle_alpha   90.00
_cell.angle_beta   90.00
_cell.angle_gamma   90.00
#
_symmetry.space_group_name_H-M   'P 1'
#
loop_
_entity.id
_entity.type
_entity.pdbx_description
1 polymer ?
#
loop_
_entity_poly.entity_id
_entity_poly.type
_entity_poly.pdbx_seq_one_letter_code
_entity_poly.pdbx_strand_id
1 'polypeptide(L)'
;MSEFMDIITSDNLSYKQKVLHLAQAAENSEHPIKTTAEFDRLFAAHALDDMCEGNAPYRPRYICPDYQVFAQNGSEFLRFDKPETLDDLLWGLAALYDNVPSVTSRPVYVGQLDKIIDPFLEGMTDAEIKPRLRRFLNHIDRTVASGYCHANIGPEDTRAGRLLLEVDRELMNAVPNFTLKYDPEVTSDEFMRLAVKTTMVCSNPAFANHRIHKETHPGEYTVVSCYNVLPMGGGAYTLSRVLLPGLAKLATNVDDFMNNLLPTATGEVLNFMNERVRFMVEDSNFFETSFLAQEGLISRERFCGMFGVAGMSEC
;
A
#
# COMPACT_ATOMS: atom_id res chain seq x y z
N MET A 1 11.20 -27.61 21.29
CA MET A 1 10.92 -26.31 21.93
C MET A 1 9.70 -25.72 21.22
N SER A 2 8.91 -24.85 21.84
CA SER A 2 7.82 -24.20 21.08
C SER A 2 8.41 -23.15 20.14
N GLU A 3 7.75 -22.87 19.00
CA GLU A 3 8.15 -21.84 18.04
C GLU A 3 8.47 -20.50 18.74
N PHE A 4 7.70 -20.13 19.75
CA PHE A 4 7.95 -18.90 20.53
C PHE A 4 9.31 -18.92 21.24
N MET A 5 9.70 -20.06 21.81
CA MET A 5 11.01 -20.18 22.49
C MET A 5 12.16 -20.12 21.48
N ASP A 6 11.99 -20.68 20.30
CA ASP A 6 13.02 -20.62 19.24
C ASP A 6 13.24 -19.18 18.77
N ILE A 7 12.17 -18.36 18.67
CA ILE A 7 12.26 -16.92 18.38
C ILE A 7 12.97 -16.18 19.52
N ILE A 8 12.55 -16.40 20.78
CA ILE A 8 13.09 -15.70 21.96
C ILE A 8 14.60 -15.98 22.14
N THR A 9 15.00 -17.23 21.97
CA THR A 9 16.38 -17.67 22.20
C THR A 9 17.30 -17.54 20.99
N SER A 10 16.78 -17.09 19.84
CA SER A 10 17.60 -16.89 18.62
C SER A 10 18.66 -15.81 18.82
N ASP A 11 19.92 -16.19 18.55
CA ASP A 11 21.06 -15.26 18.56
C ASP A 11 21.14 -14.39 17.28
N ASN A 12 20.41 -14.77 16.23
CA ASN A 12 20.45 -14.13 14.92
C ASN A 12 19.40 -13.02 14.74
N LEU A 13 18.47 -12.86 15.70
CA LEU A 13 17.41 -11.88 15.65
C LEU A 13 17.68 -10.72 16.61
N SER A 14 17.62 -9.49 16.10
CA SER A 14 17.55 -8.29 16.94
C SER A 14 16.27 -8.28 17.79
N TYR A 15 16.26 -7.50 18.87
CA TYR A 15 15.08 -7.36 19.72
C TYR A 15 13.81 -7.00 18.92
N LYS A 16 13.92 -6.03 18.02
CA LYS A 16 12.78 -5.60 17.17
C LYS A 16 12.28 -6.73 16.25
N GLN A 17 13.18 -7.52 15.69
CA GLN A 17 12.82 -8.69 14.88
C GLN A 17 12.15 -9.77 15.73
N LYS A 18 12.65 -10.04 16.95
CA LYS A 18 11.98 -10.98 17.86
C LYS A 18 10.55 -10.58 18.16
N VAL A 19 10.31 -9.31 18.50
CA VAL A 19 8.94 -8.79 18.75
C VAL A 19 8.04 -8.98 17.51
N LEU A 20 8.55 -8.66 16.32
CA LEU A 20 7.79 -8.85 15.07
C LEU A 20 7.47 -10.32 14.81
N HIS A 21 8.45 -11.21 14.94
CA HIS A 21 8.25 -12.66 14.74
C HIS A 21 7.30 -13.26 15.76
N LEU A 22 7.35 -12.81 17.03
CA LEU A 22 6.40 -13.25 18.06
C LEU A 22 4.97 -12.81 17.73
N ALA A 23 4.79 -11.58 17.24
CA ALA A 23 3.48 -11.10 16.80
C ALA A 23 2.96 -11.92 15.62
N GLN A 24 3.81 -12.21 14.63
CA GLN A 24 3.44 -13.07 13.49
C GLN A 24 3.10 -14.50 13.94
N ALA A 25 3.86 -15.09 14.84
CA ALA A 25 3.57 -16.43 15.36
C ALA A 25 2.22 -16.46 16.11
N ALA A 26 1.91 -15.40 16.86
CA ALA A 26 0.61 -15.27 17.52
C ALA A 26 -0.53 -15.13 16.51
N GLU A 27 -0.38 -14.30 15.49
CA GLU A 27 -1.37 -14.17 14.40
C GLU A 27 -1.58 -15.49 13.66
N ASN A 28 -0.52 -16.28 13.48
CA ASN A 28 -0.56 -17.57 12.78
C ASN A 28 -1.16 -18.70 13.62
N SER A 29 -1.38 -18.50 14.92
CA SER A 29 -1.91 -19.53 15.80
C SER A 29 -3.42 -19.79 15.63
N GLU A 30 -4.14 -18.86 15.02
CA GLU A 30 -5.57 -18.94 14.80
C GLU A 30 -5.91 -18.84 13.30
N HIS A 31 -6.92 -19.60 12.88
CA HIS A 31 -7.41 -19.63 11.50
C HIS A 31 -8.92 -19.36 11.46
N PRO A 32 -9.34 -18.10 11.66
CA PRO A 32 -10.77 -17.76 11.75
C PRO A 32 -11.53 -17.91 10.43
N ILE A 33 -10.81 -17.86 9.30
CA ILE A 33 -11.42 -18.02 7.98
C ILE A 33 -11.57 -19.50 7.64
N LYS A 34 -12.82 -19.92 7.46
CA LYS A 34 -13.11 -21.31 7.07
C LYS A 34 -12.90 -21.48 5.56
N THR A 35 -12.13 -22.48 5.22
CA THR A 35 -11.90 -22.91 3.84
C THR A 35 -12.72 -24.16 3.51
N THR A 36 -12.93 -24.43 2.22
CA THR A 36 -13.50 -25.69 1.75
C THR A 36 -12.41 -26.74 1.56
N ALA A 37 -12.77 -28.00 1.56
CA ALA A 37 -11.82 -29.09 1.24
C ALA A 37 -11.21 -28.92 -0.17
N GLU A 38 -11.95 -28.33 -1.11
CA GLU A 38 -11.46 -28.05 -2.46
C GLU A 38 -10.47 -26.90 -2.48
N PHE A 39 -10.73 -25.81 -1.72
CA PHE A 39 -9.75 -24.75 -1.53
C PHE A 39 -8.44 -25.32 -0.97
N ASP A 40 -8.52 -26.11 0.10
CA ASP A 40 -7.34 -26.68 0.75
C ASP A 40 -6.54 -27.60 -0.20
N ARG A 41 -7.24 -28.40 -1.04
CA ARG A 41 -6.62 -29.25 -2.07
C ARG A 41 -5.88 -28.42 -3.11
N LEU A 42 -6.51 -27.37 -3.62
CA LEU A 42 -5.92 -26.48 -4.62
C LEU A 42 -4.76 -25.66 -4.05
N PHE A 43 -4.89 -25.20 -2.80
CA PHE A 43 -3.85 -24.46 -2.09
C PHE A 43 -2.62 -25.34 -1.84
N ALA A 44 -2.81 -26.58 -1.36
CA ALA A 44 -1.73 -27.54 -1.16
C ALA A 44 -1.03 -27.95 -2.47
N ALA A 45 -1.75 -27.91 -3.59
CA ALA A 45 -1.20 -28.15 -4.92
C ALA A 45 -0.50 -26.93 -5.55
N HIS A 46 -0.36 -25.83 -4.81
CA HIS A 46 0.15 -24.55 -5.32
C HIS A 46 -0.61 -24.04 -6.56
N ALA A 47 -1.91 -24.30 -6.62
CA ALA A 47 -2.80 -23.75 -7.64
C ALA A 47 -3.46 -22.44 -7.18
N LEU A 48 -3.47 -22.19 -5.86
CA LEU A 48 -3.94 -20.96 -5.22
C LEU A 48 -2.86 -20.38 -4.31
N ASP A 49 -2.95 -19.07 -4.09
CA ASP A 49 -2.06 -18.34 -3.17
C ASP A 49 -2.81 -17.14 -2.57
N ASP A 50 -2.73 -16.96 -1.27
CA ASP A 50 -3.35 -15.86 -0.53
C ASP A 50 -2.34 -14.78 -0.12
N MET A 51 -1.11 -14.84 -0.61
CA MET A 51 -0.03 -13.92 -0.28
C MET A 51 0.26 -13.82 1.23
N CYS A 52 0.08 -14.90 1.97
CA CYS A 52 0.24 -15.00 3.43
C CYS A 52 -0.71 -14.08 4.23
N GLU A 53 -1.86 -13.71 3.67
CA GLU A 53 -2.83 -12.85 4.34
C GLU A 53 -3.75 -13.61 5.29
N GLY A 54 -3.89 -14.93 5.13
CA GLY A 54 -4.74 -15.79 5.96
C GLY A 54 -4.49 -15.63 7.45
N ASN A 55 -3.29 -15.24 7.82
CA ASN A 55 -2.83 -15.13 9.20
C ASN A 55 -3.14 -13.76 9.86
N ALA A 56 -3.64 -12.79 9.12
CA ALA A 56 -4.02 -11.48 9.66
C ALA A 56 -5.35 -10.99 9.07
N PRO A 57 -6.46 -11.78 9.18
CA PRO A 57 -7.70 -11.47 8.50
C PRO A 57 -8.46 -10.27 9.10
N TYR A 58 -8.01 -9.72 10.21
CA TYR A 58 -8.63 -8.61 10.93
C TYR A 58 -8.14 -7.22 10.45
N ARG A 59 -7.24 -7.16 9.47
CA ARG A 59 -6.75 -5.89 8.91
C ARG A 59 -6.60 -5.96 7.38
N PRO A 60 -6.83 -4.84 6.68
CA PRO A 60 -6.72 -4.79 5.23
C PRO A 60 -5.28 -5.02 4.75
N ARG A 61 -5.16 -5.55 3.54
CA ARG A 61 -3.86 -5.68 2.89
C ARG A 61 -3.20 -4.33 2.64
N TYR A 62 -3.94 -3.42 2.02
CA TYR A 62 -3.45 -2.07 1.73
C TYR A 62 -4.43 -1.03 2.26
N ILE A 63 -3.88 0.00 2.88
CA ILE A 63 -4.63 1.18 3.31
C ILE A 63 -3.98 2.39 2.65
N CYS A 64 -4.81 3.20 1.96
CA CYS A 64 -4.40 4.41 1.25
C CYS A 64 -5.16 5.60 1.82
N PRO A 65 -4.78 6.12 3.00
CA PRO A 65 -5.51 7.22 3.62
C PRO A 65 -5.53 8.46 2.72
N ASP A 66 -6.59 9.23 2.84
CA ASP A 66 -6.63 10.60 2.33
C ASP A 66 -5.93 11.54 3.34
N TYR A 67 -4.64 11.71 3.15
CA TYR A 67 -3.82 12.55 4.01
C TYR A 67 -4.17 14.05 3.93
N GLN A 68 -4.94 14.48 2.93
CA GLN A 68 -5.44 15.86 2.88
C GLN A 68 -6.45 16.13 4.01
N VAL A 69 -7.20 15.11 4.42
CA VAL A 69 -8.10 15.23 5.58
C VAL A 69 -7.31 15.59 6.83
N PHE A 70 -6.17 14.95 7.07
CA PHE A 70 -5.27 15.32 8.16
C PHE A 70 -4.71 16.75 8.00
N ALA A 71 -4.25 17.11 6.82
CA ALA A 71 -3.71 18.46 6.58
C ALA A 71 -4.75 19.58 6.81
N GLN A 72 -6.03 19.26 6.70
CA GLN A 72 -7.13 20.20 6.91
C GLN A 72 -7.63 20.24 8.36
N ASN A 73 -7.58 19.13 9.07
CA ASN A 73 -8.28 18.93 10.34
C ASN A 73 -7.37 18.56 11.52
N GLY A 74 -6.14 18.08 11.28
CA GLY A 74 -5.32 17.42 12.29
C GLY A 74 -5.79 15.99 12.57
N SER A 75 -5.54 15.47 13.77
CA SER A 75 -5.98 14.17 14.25
C SER A 75 -6.22 14.19 15.74
N GLU A 76 -7.44 13.94 16.17
CA GLU A 76 -7.81 13.86 17.59
C GLU A 76 -7.13 12.66 18.26
N PHE A 77 -7.13 11.51 17.58
CA PHE A 77 -6.53 10.27 18.08
C PHE A 77 -5.02 10.44 18.34
N LEU A 78 -4.30 11.06 17.41
CA LEU A 78 -2.87 11.31 17.54
C LEU A 78 -2.56 12.58 18.33
N ARG A 79 -3.58 13.36 18.71
CA ARG A 79 -3.46 14.65 19.41
C ARG A 79 -2.61 15.67 18.64
N PHE A 80 -2.81 15.74 17.34
CA PHE A 80 -2.27 16.78 16.49
C PHE A 80 -3.36 17.77 16.14
N ASP A 81 -3.13 19.02 16.44
CA ASP A 81 -3.92 20.13 15.92
C ASP A 81 -3.79 20.22 14.39
N LYS A 82 -4.70 20.95 13.75
CA LYS A 82 -4.56 21.26 12.34
C LYS A 82 -3.19 21.87 12.07
N PRO A 83 -2.40 21.34 11.12
CA PRO A 83 -1.10 21.90 10.77
C PRO A 83 -1.23 23.36 10.29
N GLU A 84 -0.42 24.24 10.84
CA GLU A 84 -0.32 25.65 10.44
C GLU A 84 0.98 25.94 9.67
N THR A 85 2.01 25.14 9.90
CA THR A 85 3.33 25.29 9.27
C THR A 85 3.74 24.01 8.52
N LEU A 86 4.73 24.14 7.62
CA LEU A 86 5.33 22.98 6.95
C LEU A 86 5.91 21.98 7.96
N ASP A 87 6.52 22.45 9.06
CA ASP A 87 7.09 21.56 10.06
C ASP A 87 5.99 20.77 10.81
N ASP A 88 4.85 21.40 11.16
CA ASP A 88 3.70 20.71 11.76
C ASP A 88 3.14 19.64 10.82
N LEU A 89 2.97 20.01 9.54
CA LEU A 89 2.48 19.08 8.53
C LEU A 89 3.38 17.85 8.40
N LEU A 90 4.67 18.05 8.17
CA LEU A 90 5.60 16.94 7.91
C LEU A 90 5.79 16.05 9.15
N TRP A 91 5.78 16.63 10.35
CA TRP A 91 5.82 15.88 11.60
C TRP A 91 4.54 15.05 11.80
N GLY A 92 3.39 15.66 11.60
CA GLY A 92 2.11 14.96 11.73
C GLY A 92 1.93 13.87 10.68
N LEU A 93 2.32 14.11 9.42
CA LEU A 93 2.32 13.09 8.37
C LEU A 93 3.21 11.89 8.71
N ALA A 94 4.39 12.12 9.28
CA ALA A 94 5.27 11.05 9.71
C ALA A 94 4.65 10.21 10.83
N ALA A 95 4.08 10.87 11.84
CA ALA A 95 3.40 10.19 12.93
C ALA A 95 2.14 9.43 12.45
N LEU A 96 1.33 10.04 11.59
CA LEU A 96 0.15 9.38 11.00
C LEU A 96 0.58 8.15 10.18
N TYR A 97 1.59 8.29 9.34
CA TYR A 97 2.14 7.21 8.54
C TYR A 97 2.57 6.01 9.42
N ASP A 98 3.27 6.26 10.52
CA ASP A 98 3.73 5.20 11.43
C ASP A 98 2.57 4.48 12.15
N ASN A 99 1.37 5.06 12.16
CA ASN A 99 0.18 4.51 12.82
C ASN A 99 -0.86 3.90 11.86
N VAL A 100 -0.58 3.81 10.55
CA VAL A 100 -1.49 3.15 9.59
C VAL A 100 -1.32 1.63 9.67
N PRO A 101 -2.33 0.88 10.15
CA PRO A 101 -2.24 -0.58 10.24
C PRO A 101 -2.46 -1.23 8.86
N SER A 102 -1.65 -2.23 8.52
CA SER A 102 -1.89 -3.06 7.32
C SER A 102 -1.31 -4.46 7.51
N VAL A 103 -1.74 -5.43 6.69
CA VAL A 103 -1.19 -6.79 6.68
C VAL A 103 0.32 -6.78 6.39
N THR A 104 0.76 -5.88 5.54
CA THR A 104 2.18 -5.74 5.18
C THR A 104 3.05 -5.15 6.29
N SER A 105 2.52 -4.96 7.48
CA SER A 105 3.18 -4.38 8.67
C SER A 105 3.69 -2.95 8.48
N ARG A 106 3.60 -2.40 7.28
CA ARG A 106 4.00 -1.03 6.95
C ARG A 106 3.04 -0.44 5.94
N PRO A 107 2.73 0.85 6.06
CA PRO A 107 1.91 1.54 5.09
C PRO A 107 2.54 1.50 3.70
N VAL A 108 1.69 1.31 2.69
CA VAL A 108 2.11 1.30 1.28
C VAL A 108 2.00 2.66 0.61
N TYR A 109 1.49 3.67 1.33
CA TYR A 109 1.20 4.99 0.79
C TYR A 109 1.41 6.08 1.83
N VAL A 110 2.10 7.15 1.45
CA VAL A 110 2.38 8.32 2.30
C VAL A 110 1.72 9.61 1.78
N GLY A 111 0.94 9.50 0.73
CA GLY A 111 0.12 10.59 0.22
C GLY A 111 0.49 11.09 -1.16
N GLN A 112 -0.33 12.01 -1.68
CA GLN A 112 -0.03 12.83 -2.84
C GLN A 112 0.74 14.08 -2.35
N LEU A 113 2.04 13.87 -2.11
CA LEU A 113 2.86 14.76 -1.31
C LEU A 113 2.95 16.18 -1.85
N ASP A 114 3.02 16.34 -3.17
CA ASP A 114 3.09 17.68 -3.78
C ASP A 114 1.83 18.50 -3.45
N LYS A 115 0.64 17.93 -3.63
CA LYS A 115 -0.63 18.64 -3.35
C LYS A 115 -0.84 18.92 -1.86
N ILE A 116 -0.35 18.04 -1.00
CA ILE A 116 -0.47 18.20 0.45
C ILE A 116 0.50 19.28 0.95
N ILE A 117 1.72 19.32 0.43
CA ILE A 117 2.81 20.17 0.89
C ILE A 117 2.73 21.59 0.30
N ASP A 118 2.35 21.72 -0.98
CA ASP A 118 2.44 22.97 -1.73
C ASP A 118 1.78 24.17 -1.03
N PRO A 119 0.58 24.04 -0.42
CA PRO A 119 -0.06 25.13 0.31
C PRO A 119 0.74 25.68 1.49
N PHE A 120 1.66 24.90 2.07
CA PHE A 120 2.47 25.27 3.22
C PHE A 120 3.81 25.93 2.83
N LEU A 121 4.05 26.16 1.55
CA LEU A 121 5.32 26.73 1.06
C LEU A 121 5.27 28.23 0.86
N GLU A 122 4.10 28.88 1.08
CA GLU A 122 3.96 30.32 0.90
C GLU A 122 4.93 31.09 1.79
N GLY A 123 5.61 32.07 1.23
CA GLY A 123 6.58 32.91 1.94
C GLY A 123 7.92 32.25 2.25
N MET A 124 8.11 30.96 2.01
CA MET A 124 9.36 30.24 2.28
C MET A 124 10.28 30.22 1.06
N THR A 125 11.58 30.27 1.30
CA THR A 125 12.61 30.04 0.28
C THR A 125 12.91 28.55 0.09
N ASP A 126 13.44 28.15 -1.07
CA ASP A 126 13.84 26.77 -1.34
C ASP A 126 14.93 26.27 -0.37
N ALA A 127 15.80 27.19 0.07
CA ALA A 127 16.82 26.90 1.06
C ALA A 127 16.26 26.53 2.45
N GLU A 128 15.08 27.03 2.78
CA GLU A 128 14.36 26.68 4.01
C GLU A 128 13.54 25.40 3.86
N ILE A 129 12.98 25.15 2.69
CA ILE A 129 12.09 24.01 2.41
C ILE A 129 12.90 22.72 2.26
N LYS A 130 13.92 22.69 1.41
CA LYS A 130 14.68 21.47 1.08
C LYS A 130 15.22 20.70 2.30
N PRO A 131 15.79 21.32 3.34
CA PRO A 131 16.22 20.61 4.55
C PRO A 131 15.08 19.92 5.30
N ARG A 132 13.86 20.47 5.26
CA ARG A 132 12.66 19.90 5.86
C ARG A 132 12.18 18.67 5.10
N LEU A 133 12.05 18.78 3.77
CA LEU A 133 11.73 17.66 2.90
C LEU A 133 12.76 16.54 3.03
N ARG A 134 14.06 16.88 3.07
CA ARG A 134 15.13 15.91 3.26
C ARG A 134 14.99 15.12 4.57
N ARG A 135 14.67 15.79 5.67
CA ARG A 135 14.44 15.11 6.96
C ARG A 135 13.25 14.18 6.90
N PHE A 136 12.14 14.65 6.31
CA PHE A 136 10.92 13.86 6.15
C PHE A 136 11.15 12.60 5.27
N LEU A 137 11.72 12.76 4.07
CA LEU A 137 11.99 11.63 3.17
C LEU A 137 12.98 10.64 3.79
N ASN A 138 14.02 11.12 4.49
CA ASN A 138 14.93 10.25 5.22
C ASN A 138 14.25 9.52 6.39
N HIS A 139 13.29 10.15 7.06
CA HIS A 139 12.51 9.46 8.10
C HIS A 139 11.72 8.30 7.48
N ILE A 140 10.98 8.55 6.40
CA ILE A 140 10.21 7.51 5.71
C ILE A 140 11.12 6.36 5.25
N ASP A 141 12.24 6.65 4.58
CA ASP A 141 13.18 5.63 4.10
C ASP A 141 13.76 4.75 5.22
N ARG A 142 14.11 5.36 6.36
CA ARG A 142 14.80 4.66 7.45
C ARG A 142 13.88 3.96 8.44
N THR A 143 12.61 4.34 8.50
CA THR A 143 11.63 3.71 9.38
C THR A 143 10.85 2.59 8.71
N VAL A 144 10.79 2.59 7.37
CA VAL A 144 10.10 1.58 6.58
C VAL A 144 10.97 0.33 6.39
N ALA A 145 10.45 -0.83 6.79
CA ALA A 145 11.14 -2.11 6.59
C ALA A 145 10.88 -2.75 5.21
N SER A 146 10.05 -2.11 4.37
CA SER A 146 9.58 -2.67 3.09
C SER A 146 9.70 -1.62 1.99
N GLY A 147 10.18 -2.02 0.80
CA GLY A 147 10.28 -1.19 -0.39
C GLY A 147 8.94 -0.88 -1.07
N TYR A 148 7.81 -1.13 -0.42
CA TYR A 148 6.47 -0.98 -1.01
C TYR A 148 5.79 0.36 -0.72
N CYS A 149 6.42 1.28 0.01
CA CYS A 149 5.87 2.59 0.27
C CYS A 149 5.95 3.48 -0.97
N HIS A 150 4.83 4.06 -1.35
CA HIS A 150 4.70 4.98 -2.48
C HIS A 150 4.26 6.36 -2.04
N ALA A 151 4.71 7.37 -2.79
CA ALA A 151 4.17 8.72 -2.80
C ALA A 151 3.77 9.08 -4.23
N ASN A 152 2.69 9.82 -4.39
CA ASN A 152 2.29 10.31 -5.70
C ASN A 152 2.54 11.82 -5.82
N ILE A 153 2.79 12.29 -7.04
CA ILE A 153 2.94 13.70 -7.42
C ILE A 153 2.24 13.96 -8.76
N GLY A 154 1.90 15.22 -9.04
CA GLY A 154 1.25 15.64 -10.28
C GLY A 154 -0.26 15.32 -10.35
N PRO A 155 -0.91 15.51 -11.52
CA PRO A 155 -0.31 15.90 -12.80
C PRO A 155 0.13 17.36 -12.91
N GLU A 156 -0.36 18.24 -12.02
CA GLU A 156 -0.03 19.64 -12.01
C GLU A 156 1.46 19.87 -11.65
N ASP A 157 2.04 20.88 -12.26
CA ASP A 157 3.40 21.33 -11.99
C ASP A 157 3.42 22.24 -10.76
N THR A 158 3.62 21.64 -9.59
CA THR A 158 3.65 22.36 -8.32
C THR A 158 5.09 22.65 -7.88
N ARG A 159 5.29 23.69 -7.08
CA ARG A 159 6.61 23.98 -6.48
C ARG A 159 7.06 22.84 -5.56
N ALA A 160 6.15 22.29 -4.75
CA ALA A 160 6.43 21.14 -3.91
C ALA A 160 6.89 19.92 -4.70
N GLY A 161 6.21 19.60 -5.83
CA GLY A 161 6.58 18.48 -6.70
C GLY A 161 7.99 18.64 -7.28
N ARG A 162 8.36 19.84 -7.72
CA ARG A 162 9.73 20.12 -8.21
C ARG A 162 10.78 19.92 -7.11
N LEU A 163 10.55 20.47 -5.92
CA LEU A 163 11.47 20.36 -4.79
C LEU A 163 11.59 18.91 -4.26
N LEU A 164 10.48 18.15 -4.24
CA LEU A 164 10.49 16.73 -3.89
C LEU A 164 11.39 15.94 -4.85
N LEU A 165 11.23 16.11 -6.16
CA LEU A 165 12.07 15.45 -7.16
C LEU A 165 13.56 15.85 -7.06
N GLU A 166 13.84 17.11 -6.78
CA GLU A 166 15.22 17.56 -6.59
C GLU A 166 15.87 16.94 -5.35
N VAL A 167 15.15 16.92 -4.23
CA VAL A 167 15.63 16.32 -2.98
C VAL A 167 15.76 14.80 -3.11
N ASP A 168 14.81 14.12 -3.75
CA ASP A 168 14.86 12.68 -3.98
C ASP A 168 16.07 12.29 -4.83
N ARG A 169 16.34 13.03 -5.91
CA ARG A 169 17.54 12.85 -6.74
C ARG A 169 18.85 13.01 -5.97
N GLU A 170 18.90 13.91 -4.99
CA GLU A 170 20.07 14.11 -4.13
C GLU A 170 20.24 13.00 -3.09
N LEU A 171 19.13 12.48 -2.56
CA LEU A 171 19.11 11.44 -1.53
C LEU A 171 19.31 10.04 -2.09
N MET A 172 18.74 9.75 -3.25
CA MET A 172 18.71 8.42 -3.87
C MET A 172 18.19 7.35 -2.88
N ASN A 173 17.15 7.69 -2.10
CA ASN A 173 16.52 6.79 -1.16
C ASN A 173 15.74 5.68 -1.89
N ALA A 174 15.59 4.52 -1.26
CA ALA A 174 14.81 3.42 -1.80
C ALA A 174 13.30 3.69 -1.67
N VAL A 175 12.87 4.42 -0.63
CA VAL A 175 11.48 4.79 -0.39
C VAL A 175 11.36 6.24 0.06
N PRO A 176 10.21 6.88 -0.21
CA PRO A 176 9.06 6.37 -0.95
C PRO A 176 9.35 6.22 -2.45
N ASN A 177 8.71 5.24 -3.09
CA ASN A 177 8.69 5.15 -4.55
C ASN A 177 7.76 6.25 -5.08
N PHE A 178 8.32 7.26 -5.70
CA PHE A 178 7.50 8.31 -6.31
C PHE A 178 6.86 7.85 -7.61
N THR A 179 5.60 8.26 -7.83
CA THR A 179 4.91 8.10 -9.11
C THR A 179 4.38 9.45 -9.56
N LEU A 180 4.83 9.90 -10.73
CA LEU A 180 4.25 11.05 -11.42
C LEU A 180 2.98 10.60 -12.16
N LYS A 181 1.84 11.18 -11.78
CA LYS A 181 0.57 11.05 -12.52
C LYS A 181 0.64 11.95 -13.75
N TYR A 182 1.10 11.42 -14.86
CA TYR A 182 1.36 12.20 -16.07
C TYR A 182 0.08 12.41 -16.91
N ASP A 183 -0.18 13.66 -17.25
CA ASP A 183 -1.19 14.10 -18.23
C ASP A 183 -0.57 15.10 -19.21
N PRO A 184 -0.51 14.80 -20.52
CA PRO A 184 0.14 15.66 -21.50
C PRO A 184 -0.53 17.04 -21.68
N GLU A 185 -1.77 17.23 -21.21
CA GLU A 185 -2.47 18.52 -21.26
C GLU A 185 -2.28 19.35 -19.98
N VAL A 186 -1.86 18.73 -18.89
CA VAL A 186 -1.74 19.37 -17.57
C VAL A 186 -0.29 19.47 -17.12
N THR A 187 0.49 18.39 -17.31
CA THR A 187 1.87 18.32 -16.87
C THR A 187 2.77 19.15 -17.79
N SER A 188 3.43 20.17 -17.25
CA SER A 188 4.34 21.00 -18.04
C SER A 188 5.55 20.22 -18.55
N ASP A 189 6.08 20.64 -19.71
CA ASP A 189 7.28 20.06 -20.29
C ASP A 189 8.50 20.18 -19.34
N GLU A 190 8.61 21.27 -18.58
CA GLU A 190 9.67 21.51 -17.62
C GLU A 190 9.60 20.52 -16.48
N PHE A 191 8.41 20.28 -15.93
CA PHE A 191 8.19 19.33 -14.85
C PHE A 191 8.45 17.88 -15.33
N MET A 192 7.98 17.54 -16.52
CA MET A 192 8.26 16.24 -17.13
C MET A 192 9.77 16.03 -17.37
N ARG A 193 10.49 17.05 -17.89
CA ARG A 193 11.96 16.95 -18.05
C ARG A 193 12.69 16.78 -16.73
N LEU A 194 12.25 17.46 -15.68
CA LEU A 194 12.81 17.30 -14.33
C LEU A 194 12.58 15.88 -13.83
N ALA A 195 11.37 15.34 -13.95
CA ALA A 195 11.03 13.97 -13.56
C ALA A 195 11.90 12.94 -14.31
N VAL A 196 12.02 13.04 -15.63
CA VAL A 196 12.87 12.14 -16.42
C VAL A 196 14.33 12.22 -16.00
N LYS A 197 14.87 13.42 -15.80
CA LYS A 197 16.26 13.60 -15.31
C LYS A 197 16.48 12.97 -13.94
N THR A 198 15.45 13.03 -13.07
CA THR A 198 15.50 12.42 -11.74
C THR A 198 15.49 10.89 -11.87
N THR A 199 14.58 10.35 -12.69
CA THR A 199 14.50 8.89 -12.95
C THR A 199 15.82 8.34 -13.50
N MET A 200 16.49 9.06 -14.36
CA MET A 200 17.80 8.63 -14.90
C MET A 200 18.92 8.55 -13.84
N VAL A 201 18.75 9.19 -12.70
CA VAL A 201 19.73 9.19 -11.60
C VAL A 201 19.38 8.15 -10.53
N CYS A 202 18.13 8.13 -10.06
CA CYS A 202 17.72 7.33 -8.91
C CYS A 202 16.62 6.33 -9.20
N SER A 203 16.26 6.09 -10.48
CA SER A 203 15.16 5.20 -10.91
C SER A 203 13.77 5.62 -10.39
N ASN A 204 13.63 6.86 -9.99
CA ASN A 204 12.44 7.48 -9.38
C ASN A 204 12.23 8.87 -10.02
N PRO A 205 11.00 9.33 -10.34
CA PRO A 205 9.71 8.65 -10.20
C PRO A 205 9.42 7.63 -11.32
N ALA A 206 8.47 6.72 -11.05
CA ALA A 206 7.74 6.02 -12.09
C ALA A 206 6.67 6.94 -12.73
N PHE A 207 6.08 6.53 -13.86
CA PHE A 207 5.10 7.33 -14.59
C PHE A 207 3.79 6.57 -14.72
N ALA A 208 2.67 7.20 -14.36
CA ALA A 208 1.32 6.66 -14.50
C ALA A 208 0.52 7.51 -15.50
N ASN A 209 -0.21 6.86 -16.41
CA ASN A 209 -1.09 7.55 -17.35
C ASN A 209 -2.35 8.07 -16.62
N HIS A 210 -2.36 9.37 -16.29
CA HIS A 210 -3.43 9.99 -15.50
C HIS A 210 -4.80 9.86 -16.16
N ARG A 211 -4.91 10.03 -17.47
CA ARG A 211 -6.18 9.97 -18.20
C ARG A 211 -6.84 8.60 -18.11
N ILE A 212 -6.09 7.55 -18.41
CA ILE A 212 -6.60 6.18 -18.34
C ILE A 212 -7.07 5.86 -16.92
N HIS A 213 -6.29 6.27 -15.91
CA HIS A 213 -6.68 5.99 -14.53
C HIS A 213 -7.90 6.80 -14.07
N LYS A 214 -8.06 8.04 -14.53
CA LYS A 214 -9.29 8.82 -14.25
C LYS A 214 -10.54 8.26 -14.93
N GLU A 215 -10.41 7.69 -16.12
CA GLU A 215 -11.52 7.02 -16.81
C GLU A 215 -11.97 5.75 -16.07
N THR A 216 -11.03 4.98 -15.53
CA THR A 216 -11.30 3.69 -14.86
C THR A 216 -11.62 3.84 -13.37
N HIS A 217 -11.17 4.93 -12.74
CA HIS A 217 -11.36 5.21 -11.31
C HIS A 217 -11.99 6.60 -11.13
N PRO A 218 -13.32 6.70 -11.15
CA PRO A 218 -13.99 7.98 -10.90
C PRO A 218 -13.70 8.45 -9.47
N GLY A 219 -13.07 9.61 -9.33
CA GLY A 219 -12.59 10.14 -8.06
C GLY A 219 -11.08 10.20 -7.97
N GLU A 220 -10.55 10.44 -6.77
CA GLU A 220 -9.11 10.45 -6.55
C GLU A 220 -8.59 9.01 -6.35
N TYR A 221 -7.45 8.75 -6.96
CA TYR A 221 -6.79 7.44 -6.92
C TYR A 221 -5.35 7.55 -6.45
N THR A 222 -4.82 6.43 -5.99
CA THR A 222 -3.42 6.26 -5.60
C THR A 222 -2.74 5.22 -6.48
N VAL A 223 -1.43 5.38 -6.69
CA VAL A 223 -0.58 4.32 -7.25
C VAL A 223 0.34 3.84 -6.15
N VAL A 224 0.25 2.55 -5.79
CA VAL A 224 0.88 2.00 -4.59
C VAL A 224 1.44 0.60 -4.79
N SER A 225 2.31 0.18 -3.90
CA SER A 225 2.87 -1.17 -3.86
C SER A 225 3.56 -1.55 -5.19
N CYS A 226 3.08 -2.57 -5.90
CA CYS A 226 3.59 -2.95 -7.22
C CYS A 226 2.93 -2.15 -8.36
N TYR A 227 2.67 -0.86 -8.16
CA TYR A 227 1.96 0.06 -9.07
C TYR A 227 0.47 -0.30 -9.27
N ASN A 228 -0.16 -0.87 -8.25
CA ASN A 228 -1.61 -1.03 -8.21
C ASN A 228 -2.29 0.33 -8.10
N VAL A 229 -3.43 0.47 -8.77
CA VAL A 229 -4.27 1.68 -8.68
C VAL A 229 -5.43 1.41 -7.75
N LEU A 230 -5.51 2.18 -6.66
CA LEU A 230 -6.52 2.04 -5.62
C LEU A 230 -7.19 3.38 -5.35
N PRO A 231 -8.46 3.40 -4.90
CA PRO A 231 -9.12 4.63 -4.47
C PRO A 231 -8.37 5.29 -3.30
N MET A 232 -8.17 6.61 -3.37
CA MET A 232 -7.67 7.40 -2.24
C MET A 232 -8.75 7.50 -1.15
N GLY A 233 -8.36 7.43 0.11
CA GLY A 233 -9.29 7.29 1.23
C GLY A 233 -9.89 5.88 1.32
N GLY A 234 -9.21 4.87 0.74
CA GLY A 234 -9.63 3.48 0.70
C GLY A 234 -8.45 2.53 0.78
N GLY A 235 -8.49 1.49 -0.05
CA GLY A 235 -7.45 0.47 -0.08
C GLY A 235 -7.88 -0.85 -0.69
N ALA A 236 -7.18 -1.91 -0.32
CA ALA A 236 -7.53 -3.27 -0.69
C ALA A 236 -7.75 -4.13 0.55
N TYR A 237 -8.90 -4.81 0.62
CA TYR A 237 -9.20 -5.75 1.68
C TYR A 237 -8.20 -6.91 1.68
N THR A 238 -8.01 -7.52 0.53
CA THR A 238 -7.24 -8.76 0.35
C THR A 238 -6.72 -8.87 -1.08
N LEU A 239 -5.68 -9.68 -1.27
CA LEU A 239 -5.18 -10.11 -2.57
C LEU A 239 -4.95 -11.62 -2.54
N SER A 240 -5.78 -12.35 -3.27
CA SER A 240 -5.60 -13.79 -3.49
C SER A 240 -5.43 -14.08 -4.98
N ARG A 241 -4.73 -15.16 -5.32
CA ARG A 241 -4.35 -15.44 -6.70
C ARG A 241 -4.65 -16.87 -7.12
N VAL A 242 -4.96 -17.04 -8.40
CA VAL A 242 -4.86 -18.33 -9.10
C VAL A 242 -3.48 -18.43 -9.72
N LEU A 243 -2.79 -19.55 -9.46
CA LEU A 243 -1.49 -19.87 -10.02
C LEU A 243 -1.68 -20.90 -11.14
N LEU A 244 -1.71 -20.40 -12.39
CA LEU A 244 -2.03 -21.22 -13.57
C LEU A 244 -1.11 -22.45 -13.74
N PRO A 245 0.22 -22.37 -13.51
CA PRO A 245 1.08 -23.56 -13.65
C PRO A 245 0.76 -24.66 -12.63
N GLY A 246 0.36 -24.30 -11.41
CA GLY A 246 -0.09 -25.25 -10.39
C GLY A 246 -1.40 -25.91 -10.81
N LEU A 247 -2.33 -25.11 -11.31
CA LEU A 247 -3.63 -25.57 -11.78
C LEU A 247 -3.50 -26.47 -13.02
N ALA A 248 -2.63 -26.10 -13.98
CA ALA A 248 -2.40 -26.87 -15.19
C ALA A 248 -1.84 -28.29 -14.91
N LYS A 249 -1.04 -28.45 -13.86
CA LYS A 249 -0.54 -29.77 -13.43
C LYS A 249 -1.63 -30.71 -12.92
N LEU A 250 -2.75 -30.18 -12.48
CA LEU A 250 -3.91 -30.95 -12.02
C LEU A 250 -4.84 -31.33 -13.16
N ALA A 251 -4.77 -30.62 -14.30
CA ALA A 251 -5.64 -30.81 -15.44
C ALA A 251 -5.25 -32.07 -16.20
N THR A 252 -6.25 -32.82 -16.70
CA THR A 252 -6.05 -33.97 -17.56
C THR A 252 -5.87 -33.58 -19.02
N ASN A 253 -6.41 -32.45 -19.44
CA ASN A 253 -6.31 -31.86 -20.78
C ASN A 253 -6.77 -30.39 -20.74
N VAL A 254 -6.70 -29.69 -21.89
CA VAL A 254 -7.06 -28.27 -21.99
C VAL A 254 -8.54 -28.01 -21.69
N ASP A 255 -9.42 -28.91 -22.12
CA ASP A 255 -10.85 -28.75 -21.85
C ASP A 255 -11.16 -28.82 -20.34
N ASP A 256 -10.58 -29.79 -19.66
CA ASP A 256 -10.67 -29.93 -18.21
C ASP A 256 -10.10 -28.68 -17.47
N PHE A 257 -8.96 -28.18 -17.96
CA PHE A 257 -8.38 -26.94 -17.40
C PHE A 257 -9.34 -25.75 -17.53
N MET A 258 -9.84 -25.49 -18.75
CA MET A 258 -10.62 -24.30 -19.07
C MET A 258 -12.05 -24.34 -18.52
N ASN A 259 -12.71 -25.53 -18.57
CA ASN A 259 -14.13 -25.65 -18.30
C ASN A 259 -14.46 -26.19 -16.89
N ASN A 260 -13.47 -26.81 -16.20
CA ASN A 260 -13.65 -27.37 -14.87
C ASN A 260 -12.75 -26.71 -13.82
N LEU A 261 -11.43 -26.84 -13.96
CA LEU A 261 -10.50 -26.47 -12.91
C LEU A 261 -10.37 -24.95 -12.73
N LEU A 262 -10.27 -24.19 -13.82
CA LEU A 262 -10.13 -22.74 -13.75
C LEU A 262 -11.38 -22.05 -13.17
N PRO A 263 -12.60 -22.39 -13.59
CA PRO A 263 -13.81 -21.89 -12.94
C PRO A 263 -13.92 -22.28 -11.47
N THR A 264 -13.58 -23.52 -11.12
CA THR A 264 -13.58 -24.00 -9.73
C THR A 264 -12.59 -23.22 -8.89
N ALA A 265 -11.33 -23.11 -9.32
CA ALA A 265 -10.29 -22.37 -8.61
C ALA A 265 -10.66 -20.89 -8.43
N THR A 266 -11.24 -20.26 -9.44
CA THR A 266 -11.74 -18.89 -9.38
C THR A 266 -12.86 -18.75 -8.34
N GLY A 267 -13.81 -19.66 -8.33
CA GLY A 267 -14.91 -19.69 -7.34
C GLY A 267 -14.40 -19.85 -5.90
N GLU A 268 -13.45 -20.76 -5.69
CA GLU A 268 -12.86 -20.98 -4.36
C GLU A 268 -12.08 -19.74 -3.85
N VAL A 269 -11.30 -19.09 -4.72
CA VAL A 269 -10.60 -17.84 -4.35
C VAL A 269 -11.61 -16.74 -4.01
N LEU A 270 -12.66 -16.56 -4.80
CA LEU A 270 -13.68 -15.54 -4.52
C LEU A 270 -14.43 -15.80 -3.21
N ASN A 271 -14.77 -17.07 -2.93
CA ASN A 271 -15.40 -17.45 -1.66
C ASN A 271 -14.47 -17.14 -0.47
N PHE A 272 -13.20 -17.50 -0.57
CA PHE A 272 -12.21 -17.21 0.47
C PHE A 272 -12.04 -15.70 0.70
N MET A 273 -11.94 -14.91 -0.38
CA MET A 273 -11.85 -13.46 -0.29
C MET A 273 -13.11 -12.85 0.37
N ASN A 274 -14.30 -13.33 0.02
CA ASN A 274 -15.55 -12.87 0.61
C ASN A 274 -15.61 -13.15 2.12
N GLU A 275 -15.21 -14.35 2.56
CA GLU A 275 -15.15 -14.69 3.98
C GLU A 275 -14.15 -13.82 4.75
N ARG A 276 -12.98 -13.51 4.17
CA ARG A 276 -12.03 -12.57 4.76
C ARG A 276 -12.61 -11.17 4.91
N VAL A 277 -13.25 -10.65 3.86
CA VAL A 277 -13.89 -9.33 3.90
C VAL A 277 -15.00 -9.31 4.94
N ARG A 278 -15.83 -10.35 4.98
CA ARG A 278 -16.91 -10.47 5.98
C ARG A 278 -16.33 -10.47 7.40
N PHE A 279 -15.33 -11.31 7.66
CA PHE A 279 -14.69 -11.38 8.98
C PHE A 279 -14.10 -10.03 9.41
N MET A 280 -13.37 -9.37 8.51
CA MET A 280 -12.76 -8.06 8.77
C MET A 280 -13.78 -6.98 9.09
N VAL A 281 -14.88 -6.98 8.35
CA VAL A 281 -15.93 -5.94 8.47
C VAL A 281 -16.88 -6.23 9.61
N GLU A 282 -17.35 -7.48 9.75
CA GLU A 282 -18.45 -7.84 10.64
C GLU A 282 -17.98 -8.41 11.97
N ASP A 283 -16.97 -9.27 11.96
CA ASP A 283 -16.50 -9.93 13.18
C ASP A 283 -15.42 -9.10 13.90
N SER A 284 -14.44 -8.53 13.15
CA SER A 284 -13.38 -7.70 13.74
C SER A 284 -13.72 -6.21 13.83
N ASN A 285 -14.81 -5.77 13.22
CA ASN A 285 -15.31 -4.38 13.24
C ASN A 285 -14.20 -3.36 12.87
N PHE A 286 -13.43 -3.64 11.82
CA PHE A 286 -12.25 -2.85 11.47
C PHE A 286 -12.57 -1.36 11.30
N PHE A 287 -13.66 -0.99 10.62
CA PHE A 287 -13.98 0.41 10.36
C PHE A 287 -14.52 1.13 11.59
N GLU A 288 -15.24 0.43 12.46
CA GLU A 288 -15.79 0.97 13.70
C GLU A 288 -14.71 1.22 14.76
N THR A 289 -13.61 0.46 14.71
CA THR A 289 -12.50 0.56 15.67
C THR A 289 -11.30 1.34 15.15
N SER A 290 -11.24 1.60 13.83
CA SER A 290 -10.12 2.33 13.21
C SER A 290 -10.29 3.84 13.34
N PHE A 291 -9.33 4.49 13.99
CA PHE A 291 -9.30 5.96 14.05
C PHE A 291 -9.24 6.59 12.64
N LEU A 292 -8.63 5.92 11.66
CA LEU A 292 -8.59 6.41 10.29
C LEU A 292 -9.99 6.55 9.69
N ALA A 293 -10.91 5.61 9.99
CA ALA A 293 -12.29 5.69 9.54
C ALA A 293 -13.09 6.72 10.34
N GLN A 294 -12.89 6.76 11.66
CA GLN A 294 -13.57 7.72 12.55
C GLN A 294 -13.23 9.17 12.20
N GLU A 295 -11.99 9.43 11.79
CA GLU A 295 -11.51 10.75 11.38
C GLU A 295 -11.70 11.04 9.88
N GLY A 296 -12.31 10.12 9.12
CA GLY A 296 -12.62 10.30 7.70
C GLY A 296 -11.44 10.17 6.74
N LEU A 297 -10.28 9.66 7.20
CA LEU A 297 -9.13 9.40 6.33
C LEU A 297 -9.34 8.21 5.41
N ILE A 298 -10.23 7.28 5.80
CA ILE A 298 -10.67 6.15 4.98
C ILE A 298 -12.16 5.95 5.09
N SER A 299 -12.78 5.34 4.06
CA SER A 299 -14.17 4.88 4.11
C SER A 299 -14.32 3.49 3.51
N ARG A 300 -15.24 2.70 4.06
CA ARG A 300 -15.52 1.32 3.68
C ARG A 300 -15.81 1.17 2.17
N GLU A 301 -16.55 2.13 1.61
CA GLU A 301 -17.01 2.12 0.22
C GLU A 301 -15.87 2.28 -0.79
N ARG A 302 -14.70 2.72 -0.33
CA ARG A 302 -13.50 2.92 -1.16
C ARG A 302 -12.50 1.76 -1.10
N PHE A 303 -12.87 0.65 -0.44
CA PHE A 303 -12.06 -0.57 -0.43
C PHE A 303 -12.53 -1.56 -1.49
N CYS A 304 -11.57 -2.27 -2.09
CA CYS A 304 -11.84 -3.32 -3.07
C CYS A 304 -11.13 -4.63 -2.70
N GLY A 305 -11.63 -5.75 -3.23
CA GLY A 305 -10.88 -7.01 -3.27
C GLY A 305 -9.95 -7.01 -4.47
N MET A 306 -8.75 -7.57 -4.33
CA MET A 306 -7.80 -7.73 -5.43
C MET A 306 -7.70 -9.21 -5.78
N PHE A 307 -8.06 -9.56 -7.02
CA PHE A 307 -7.91 -10.90 -7.56
C PHE A 307 -6.74 -10.94 -8.55
N GLY A 308 -5.80 -11.84 -8.33
CA GLY A 308 -4.62 -11.99 -9.16
C GLY A 308 -4.61 -13.29 -9.96
N VAL A 309 -3.93 -13.25 -11.11
CA VAL A 309 -3.59 -14.42 -11.91
C VAL A 309 -2.10 -14.38 -12.17
N ALA A 310 -1.41 -15.50 -11.95
CA ALA A 310 0.03 -15.61 -12.18
C ALA A 310 0.38 -16.83 -13.02
N GLY A 311 1.49 -16.71 -13.77
CA GLY A 311 2.02 -17.82 -14.57
C GLY A 311 1.35 -17.98 -15.95
N MET A 312 0.95 -16.88 -16.58
CA MET A 312 0.35 -16.93 -17.93
C MET A 312 1.35 -17.32 -19.00
N SER A 313 2.63 -17.04 -18.82
CA SER A 313 3.68 -17.40 -19.79
C SER A 313 4.13 -18.86 -19.66
N GLU A 314 3.89 -19.49 -18.52
CA GLU A 314 4.28 -20.86 -18.20
C GLU A 314 3.15 -21.86 -18.46
N CYS A 315 1.96 -21.38 -18.72
CA CYS A 315 0.76 -22.17 -18.99
C CYS A 315 0.42 -22.13 -20.49
#